data_778e63f6d3fe417472f73a3a316a855c
#
_entry.id   778e63f6d3fe417472f73a3a316a855c
#
_cell.length_a   1.000
_cell.length_b   1.000
_cell.length_c   1.000
_cell.angle_alpha   90.00
_cell.angle_beta   90.00
_cell.angle_gamma   90.00
#
_symmetry.space_group_name_H-M   'P 1'
#
loop_
_entity.id
_entity.type
_entity.pdbx_description
1 polymer ?
#
loop_
_entity_poly.entity_id
_entity_poly.type
_entity_poly.pdbx_seq_one_letter_code
_entity_poly.pdbx_strand_id
1 'polypeptide(L)'
;MGIPDRDTVLIKATWCGRIWAALCCLLLSGCGLLIDAVEQVWPVAGSKVDIICERGRVQVGLAMEPFRPFVFPTIWTDEGARVTGLDVELTRAMTDELSRRCGHPVTPVLHLVRFRDLFRLLNEGHLDWFVSAVATNTPAPSRAGVAYSLPYFYGGGISGITTSTSVLERVRENIQQQAMHPAADRLAATSHALDGLTIAVQDETSAYYYAEANWGANRLIVCDSLPAAFEYADAKTEPRVDIILGAQPVLEYMVKRVRKDWSLLTRENGRPLFLTKADYGVVVAEESYRLRWLVNDLLLKLDESGRLGEMRTRWLDDEYAFPRRASLEGLPFDVEKMASHYIQGTCRIRPGS
;
A
#
# COMPACT_ATOMS: atom_id res chain seq x y z
N MET A 1 2.17 76.97 -18.89
CA MET A 1 1.56 75.71 -18.45
C MET A 1 2.08 74.62 -19.33
N GLY A 2 3.15 73.92 -18.94
CA GLY A 2 3.83 72.90 -19.77
C GLY A 2 3.17 71.54 -19.53
N ILE A 3 2.81 70.88 -20.60
CA ILE A 3 2.27 69.51 -20.61
C ILE A 3 3.45 68.56 -20.37
N PRO A 4 3.41 67.65 -19.41
CA PRO A 4 4.49 66.68 -19.18
C PRO A 4 4.55 65.66 -20.32
N ASP A 5 5.77 65.40 -20.76
CA ASP A 5 6.15 64.54 -21.86
C ASP A 5 5.67 63.08 -21.62
N ARG A 6 4.93 62.53 -22.59
CA ARG A 6 4.31 61.23 -22.53
C ARG A 6 5.34 60.08 -22.46
N ASP A 7 6.55 60.30 -22.93
CA ASP A 7 7.58 59.28 -23.00
C ASP A 7 8.22 58.98 -21.64
N THR A 8 8.28 59.95 -20.73
CA THR A 8 8.83 59.72 -19.36
C THR A 8 7.92 58.92 -18.46
N VAL A 9 6.63 58.85 -18.71
CA VAL A 9 5.66 58.08 -17.92
C VAL A 9 5.68 56.62 -18.33
N LEU A 10 5.84 56.32 -19.61
CA LEU A 10 5.94 54.95 -20.15
C LEU A 10 7.21 54.19 -19.70
N ILE A 11 8.35 54.90 -19.61
CA ILE A 11 9.62 54.27 -19.17
C ILE A 11 9.56 53.92 -17.66
N LYS A 12 8.94 54.73 -16.84
CA LYS A 12 8.79 54.42 -15.40
C LYS A 12 7.83 53.29 -15.13
N ALA A 13 6.77 53.13 -15.93
CA ALA A 13 5.81 52.01 -15.77
C ALA A 13 6.41 50.65 -16.16
N THR A 14 7.26 50.62 -17.19
CA THR A 14 7.93 49.39 -17.61
C THR A 14 9.04 48.94 -16.64
N TRP A 15 9.71 49.88 -15.97
CA TRP A 15 10.74 49.55 -14.99
C TRP A 15 10.10 49.03 -13.69
N CYS A 16 9.03 49.59 -13.20
CA CYS A 16 8.29 49.09 -12.04
C CYS A 16 7.74 47.65 -12.30
N GLY A 17 7.17 47.41 -13.49
CA GLY A 17 6.68 46.07 -13.86
C GLY A 17 7.78 45.02 -13.92
N ARG A 18 8.99 45.36 -14.41
CA ARG A 18 10.13 44.44 -14.45
C ARG A 18 10.71 44.15 -13.05
N ILE A 19 10.74 45.12 -12.17
CA ILE A 19 11.20 44.96 -10.78
C ILE A 19 10.20 44.09 -10.01
N TRP A 20 8.89 44.30 -10.19
CA TRP A 20 7.87 43.46 -9.59
C TRP A 20 7.88 42.04 -10.10
N ALA A 21 8.05 41.81 -11.40
CA ALA A 21 8.20 40.49 -11.97
C ALA A 21 9.46 39.76 -11.48
N ALA A 22 10.59 40.45 -11.37
CA ALA A 22 11.82 39.91 -10.81
C ALA A 22 11.68 39.58 -9.31
N LEU A 23 10.97 40.42 -8.53
CA LEU A 23 10.68 40.18 -7.13
C LEU A 23 9.73 38.98 -6.93
N CYS A 24 8.71 38.85 -7.79
CA CYS A 24 7.82 37.69 -7.79
C CYS A 24 8.54 36.40 -8.18
N CYS A 25 9.45 36.45 -9.18
CA CYS A 25 10.27 35.29 -9.53
C CYS A 25 11.26 34.92 -8.42
N LEU A 26 11.84 35.88 -7.72
CA LEU A 26 12.70 35.65 -6.57
C LEU A 26 11.91 35.08 -5.37
N LEU A 27 10.68 35.49 -5.16
CA LEU A 27 9.80 34.96 -4.11
C LEU A 27 9.31 33.52 -4.44
N LEU A 28 9.08 33.19 -5.71
CA LEU A 28 8.65 31.86 -6.14
C LEU A 28 9.81 30.83 -6.19
N SER A 29 11.01 31.26 -6.55
CA SER A 29 12.20 30.43 -6.49
C SER A 29 12.82 30.36 -5.08
N GLY A 30 12.50 31.29 -4.21
CA GLY A 30 13.01 31.37 -2.84
C GLY A 30 12.30 30.47 -1.82
N CYS A 31 11.12 29.93 -2.15
CA CYS A 31 10.41 29.08 -1.17
C CYS A 31 11.19 27.83 -0.81
N GLY A 32 11.86 27.17 -1.74
CA GLY A 32 12.70 26.01 -1.45
C GLY A 32 13.95 26.38 -0.65
N LEU A 33 14.65 27.43 -1.08
CA LEU A 33 15.85 27.92 -0.39
C LEU A 33 15.56 28.53 0.99
N LEU A 34 14.40 29.14 1.18
CA LEU A 34 13.96 29.66 2.49
C LEU A 34 13.59 28.50 3.43
N ILE A 35 12.99 27.45 2.95
CA ILE A 35 12.69 26.25 3.75
C ILE A 35 14.00 25.60 4.19
N ASP A 36 14.96 25.38 3.28
CA ASP A 36 16.27 24.82 3.59
C ASP A 36 17.08 25.74 4.54
N ALA A 37 17.00 27.07 4.36
CA ALA A 37 17.67 28.02 5.22
C ALA A 37 17.03 28.09 6.62
N VAL A 38 15.69 28.02 6.71
CA VAL A 38 14.98 27.98 7.99
C VAL A 38 15.24 26.67 8.71
N GLU A 39 15.32 25.53 7.99
CA GLU A 39 15.72 24.26 8.59
C GLU A 39 17.16 24.24 9.11
N GLN A 40 18.06 24.98 8.47
CA GLN A 40 19.46 25.12 8.90
C GLN A 40 19.63 26.03 10.12
N VAL A 41 18.81 27.08 10.24
CA VAL A 41 18.87 28.09 11.34
C VAL A 41 17.97 27.67 12.52
N TRP A 42 16.91 26.90 12.26
CA TRP A 42 16.01 26.38 13.27
C TRP A 42 15.76 24.89 13.03
N PRO A 43 16.71 24.03 13.38
CA PRO A 43 16.43 22.61 13.40
C PRO A 43 15.30 22.40 14.40
N VAL A 44 14.13 21.97 13.90
CA VAL A 44 13.06 21.48 14.79
C VAL A 44 13.62 20.20 15.40
N ALA A 45 14.30 20.36 16.53
CA ALA A 45 14.90 19.26 17.28
C ALA A 45 13.81 18.19 17.51
N GLY A 46 14.11 16.95 17.12
CA GLY A 46 13.22 15.82 17.38
C GLY A 46 12.30 15.39 16.25
N SER A 47 12.55 15.79 14.98
CA SER A 47 11.81 15.14 13.89
C SER A 47 12.10 13.62 13.85
N LYS A 48 11.13 12.83 13.40
CA LYS A 48 11.33 11.37 13.27
C LYS A 48 12.57 11.04 12.41
N VAL A 49 12.89 11.85 11.40
CA VAL A 49 14.08 11.69 10.56
C VAL A 49 15.37 11.89 11.39
N ASP A 50 15.43 12.94 12.22
CA ASP A 50 16.59 13.23 13.08
C ASP A 50 16.82 12.07 14.07
N ILE A 51 15.74 11.60 14.71
CA ILE A 51 15.79 10.45 15.63
C ILE A 51 16.32 9.20 14.93
N ILE A 52 15.90 8.93 13.69
CA ILE A 52 16.38 7.80 12.90
C ILE A 52 17.85 7.98 12.56
N CYS A 53 18.27 9.18 12.16
CA CYS A 53 19.67 9.50 11.89
C CYS A 53 20.54 9.28 13.13
N GLU A 54 20.19 9.88 14.26
CA GLU A 54 20.94 9.72 15.51
C GLU A 54 21.07 8.26 15.95
N ARG A 55 19.98 7.50 15.78
CA ARG A 55 19.94 6.08 16.15
C ARG A 55 20.71 5.17 15.17
N GLY A 56 20.93 5.61 13.92
CA GLY A 56 21.52 4.81 12.84
C GLY A 56 20.70 3.59 12.42
N ARG A 57 19.44 3.54 12.82
CA ARG A 57 18.52 2.41 12.54
C ARG A 57 17.12 2.93 12.30
N VAL A 58 16.38 2.23 11.43
CA VAL A 58 14.97 2.50 11.15
C VAL A 58 14.13 1.25 11.43
N GLN A 59 13.03 1.40 12.19
CA GLN A 59 12.13 0.33 12.56
C GLN A 59 11.05 0.21 11.48
N VAL A 60 11.03 -0.91 10.76
CA VAL A 60 10.16 -1.12 9.60
C VAL A 60 9.21 -2.28 9.84
N GLY A 61 7.92 -2.03 9.76
CA GLY A 61 6.89 -3.07 9.80
C GLY A 61 6.64 -3.69 8.43
N LEU A 62 6.52 -5.00 8.38
CA LEU A 62 6.07 -5.80 7.24
C LEU A 62 5.06 -6.83 7.74
N ALA A 63 4.01 -7.07 6.97
CA ALA A 63 3.13 -8.19 7.28
C ALA A 63 3.91 -9.51 7.14
N MET A 64 3.83 -10.35 8.17
CA MET A 64 4.48 -11.66 8.14
C MET A 64 3.74 -12.65 7.23
N GLU A 65 2.46 -12.43 7.01
CA GLU A 65 1.66 -13.23 6.13
C GLU A 65 2.14 -13.06 4.69
N PRO A 66 2.43 -14.15 3.98
CA PRO A 66 2.87 -14.05 2.60
C PRO A 66 1.80 -13.37 1.74
N PHE A 67 2.12 -12.21 1.21
CA PHE A 67 1.24 -11.37 0.39
C PHE A 67 1.89 -11.11 -0.96
N ARG A 68 2.21 -12.23 -1.65
CA ARG A 68 2.93 -12.20 -2.93
C ARG A 68 2.19 -11.35 -3.97
N PRO A 69 2.89 -10.54 -4.76
CA PRO A 69 4.35 -10.39 -4.87
C PRO A 69 4.94 -9.29 -3.98
N PHE A 70 4.16 -8.67 -3.10
CA PHE A 70 4.63 -7.58 -2.22
C PHE A 70 5.56 -8.09 -1.12
N VAL A 71 5.16 -9.16 -0.43
CA VAL A 71 5.98 -9.86 0.57
C VAL A 71 5.91 -11.36 0.30
N PHE A 72 7.05 -12.00 0.12
CA PHE A 72 7.15 -13.45 -0.06
C PHE A 72 7.31 -14.16 1.29
N PRO A 73 7.05 -15.47 1.36
CA PRO A 73 7.32 -16.25 2.56
C PRO A 73 8.76 -16.10 3.03
N THR A 74 8.95 -16.13 4.35
CA THR A 74 10.27 -16.18 4.96
C THR A 74 11.07 -17.38 4.46
N ILE A 75 12.34 -17.14 4.20
CA ILE A 75 13.30 -18.19 3.83
C ILE A 75 14.33 -18.31 4.95
N TRP A 76 14.59 -19.54 5.34
CA TRP A 76 15.64 -19.87 6.29
C TRP A 76 16.89 -20.27 5.54
N THR A 77 18.02 -19.64 5.87
CA THR A 77 19.36 -19.93 5.34
C THR A 77 20.30 -20.21 6.50
N ASP A 78 21.49 -20.71 6.21
CA ASP A 78 22.53 -20.91 7.23
C ASP A 78 22.95 -19.60 7.90
N GLU A 79 22.75 -18.47 7.23
CA GLU A 79 23.04 -17.11 7.73
C GLU A 79 21.85 -16.47 8.49
N GLY A 80 20.71 -17.17 8.61
CA GLY A 80 19.51 -16.68 9.28
C GLY A 80 18.29 -16.57 8.35
N ALA A 81 17.27 -15.87 8.83
CA ALA A 81 16.01 -15.68 8.10
C ALA A 81 16.09 -14.50 7.14
N ARG A 82 15.47 -14.66 5.96
CA ARG A 82 15.42 -13.61 4.92
C ARG A 82 14.00 -13.45 4.39
N VAL A 83 13.67 -12.23 3.98
CA VAL A 83 12.39 -11.87 3.34
C VAL A 83 12.65 -11.05 2.08
N THR A 84 11.77 -11.16 1.09
CA THR A 84 11.86 -10.46 -0.20
C THR A 84 10.48 -10.10 -0.74
N GLY A 85 10.43 -9.25 -1.74
CA GLY A 85 9.21 -8.79 -2.40
C GLY A 85 9.31 -7.31 -2.78
N LEU A 86 8.27 -6.80 -3.45
CA LEU A 86 8.21 -5.40 -3.86
C LEU A 86 8.36 -4.44 -2.67
N ASP A 87 7.64 -4.72 -1.57
CA ASP A 87 7.66 -3.88 -0.36
C ASP A 87 9.02 -3.93 0.35
N VAL A 88 9.72 -5.06 0.25
CA VAL A 88 11.07 -5.23 0.81
C VAL A 88 12.11 -4.48 -0.04
N GLU A 89 11.99 -4.53 -1.37
CA GLU A 89 12.86 -3.76 -2.27
C GLU A 89 12.64 -2.24 -2.08
N LEU A 90 11.40 -1.82 -1.94
CA LEU A 90 11.06 -0.42 -1.63
C LEU A 90 11.65 0.00 -0.27
N THR A 91 11.54 -0.85 0.76
CA THR A 91 12.15 -0.60 2.08
C THR A 91 13.64 -0.38 1.97
N ARG A 92 14.36 -1.19 1.17
CA ARG A 92 15.80 -1.00 0.91
C ARG A 92 16.07 0.36 0.28
N ALA A 93 15.34 0.73 -0.78
CA ALA A 93 15.51 2.01 -1.45
C ALA A 93 15.27 3.21 -0.52
N MET A 94 14.26 3.12 0.35
CA MET A 94 13.98 4.14 1.37
C MET A 94 15.09 4.24 2.42
N THR A 95 15.63 3.11 2.85
CA THR A 95 16.73 3.07 3.82
C THR A 95 18.04 3.63 3.25
N ASP A 96 18.30 3.36 1.96
CA ASP A 96 19.45 3.93 1.24
C ASP A 96 19.32 5.47 1.14
N GLU A 97 18.11 6.00 0.91
CA GLU A 97 17.87 7.45 0.91
C GLU A 97 18.09 8.06 2.29
N LEU A 98 17.58 7.42 3.35
CA LEU A 98 17.84 7.84 4.72
C LEU A 98 19.33 7.87 5.01
N SER A 99 20.10 6.85 4.63
CA SER A 99 21.56 6.79 4.81
C SER A 99 22.24 7.98 4.13
N ARG A 100 21.82 8.35 2.92
CA ARG A 100 22.33 9.53 2.22
C ARG A 100 22.00 10.83 2.95
N ARG A 101 20.77 10.96 3.43
CA ARG A 101 20.30 12.14 4.18
C ARG A 101 21.01 12.29 5.51
N CYS A 102 21.23 11.20 6.22
CA CYS A 102 21.92 11.20 7.51
C CYS A 102 23.45 11.39 7.39
N GLY A 103 24.02 11.23 6.21
CA GLY A 103 25.47 11.27 5.98
C GLY A 103 26.25 10.06 6.55
N HIS A 104 25.54 9.03 7.01
CA HIS A 104 26.09 7.78 7.51
C HIS A 104 25.11 6.62 7.30
N PRO A 105 25.57 5.36 7.37
CA PRO A 105 24.70 4.21 7.17
C PRO A 105 23.56 4.14 8.18
N VAL A 106 22.34 3.93 7.68
CA VAL A 106 21.14 3.59 8.46
C VAL A 106 20.76 2.16 8.12
N THR A 107 20.53 1.33 9.13
CA THR A 107 20.19 -0.08 8.93
C THR A 107 18.70 -0.30 9.17
N PRO A 108 17.96 -0.99 8.27
CA PRO A 108 16.58 -1.36 8.52
C PRO A 108 16.51 -2.48 9.55
N VAL A 109 15.65 -2.32 10.54
CA VAL A 109 15.26 -3.35 11.49
C VAL A 109 13.85 -3.79 11.15
N LEU A 110 13.73 -4.96 10.54
CA LEU A 110 12.45 -5.47 10.06
C LEU A 110 11.65 -6.13 11.19
N HIS A 111 10.43 -5.72 11.36
CA HIS A 111 9.43 -6.31 12.26
C HIS A 111 8.40 -7.05 11.43
N LEU A 112 8.49 -8.37 11.39
CA LEU A 112 7.50 -9.21 10.72
C LEU A 112 6.39 -9.53 11.71
N VAL A 113 5.26 -8.86 11.56
CA VAL A 113 4.12 -8.93 12.47
C VAL A 113 2.83 -9.20 11.69
N ARG A 114 1.75 -9.56 12.36
CA ARG A 114 0.46 -9.70 11.70
C ARG A 114 0.00 -8.37 11.12
N PHE A 115 -0.62 -8.40 9.94
CA PHE A 115 -1.10 -7.20 9.25
C PHE A 115 -1.92 -6.28 10.17
N ARG A 116 -2.83 -6.85 10.94
CA ARG A 116 -3.69 -6.12 11.89
C ARG A 116 -2.91 -5.40 13.02
N ASP A 117 -1.71 -5.88 13.36
CA ASP A 117 -0.89 -5.29 14.43
C ASP A 117 -0.04 -4.11 13.96
N LEU A 118 0.17 -3.95 12.65
CA LEU A 118 1.04 -2.92 12.07
C LEU A 118 0.61 -1.49 12.46
N PHE A 119 -0.70 -1.21 12.38
CA PHE A 119 -1.23 0.12 12.70
C PHE A 119 -1.07 0.45 14.19
N ARG A 120 -1.35 -0.50 15.06
CA ARG A 120 -1.17 -0.34 16.51
C ARG A 120 0.30 -0.12 16.86
N LEU A 121 1.21 -0.94 16.34
CA LEU A 121 2.65 -0.82 16.61
C LEU A 121 3.24 0.50 16.09
N LEU A 122 2.73 1.02 14.97
CA LEU A 122 3.11 2.33 14.47
C LEU A 122 2.65 3.45 15.42
N ASN A 123 1.38 3.42 15.86
CA ASN A 123 0.82 4.40 16.78
C ASN A 123 1.47 4.35 18.18
N GLU A 124 1.92 3.18 18.60
CA GLU A 124 2.69 3.00 19.85
C GLU A 124 4.16 3.43 19.72
N GLY A 125 4.61 3.83 18.51
CA GLY A 125 5.98 4.28 18.25
C GLY A 125 7.03 3.16 18.14
N HIS A 126 6.59 1.89 18.07
CA HIS A 126 7.48 0.74 17.85
C HIS A 126 7.99 0.64 16.42
N LEU A 127 7.27 1.23 15.48
CA LEU A 127 7.66 1.34 14.06
C LEU A 127 7.87 2.80 13.68
N ASP A 128 8.76 3.04 12.74
CA ASP A 128 8.92 4.35 12.10
C ASP A 128 8.01 4.46 10.86
N TRP A 129 7.91 3.38 10.10
CA TRP A 129 6.92 3.18 9.04
C TRP A 129 6.61 1.70 8.87
N PHE A 130 5.59 1.42 8.08
CA PHE A 130 5.38 0.09 7.54
C PHE A 130 4.90 0.13 6.08
N VAL A 131 5.13 -0.96 5.37
CA VAL A 131 4.71 -1.17 3.99
C VAL A 131 4.22 -2.61 3.83
N SER A 132 3.00 -2.82 3.33
CA SER A 132 2.37 -4.14 3.19
C SER A 132 1.15 -4.06 2.28
N ALA A 133 1.34 -3.58 1.05
CA ALA A 133 0.27 -3.39 0.06
C ALA A 133 -0.97 -2.67 0.65
N VAL A 134 -0.73 -1.60 1.42
CA VAL A 134 -1.78 -0.93 2.20
C VAL A 134 -2.55 0.05 1.32
N ALA A 135 -3.84 -0.21 1.15
CA ALA A 135 -4.74 0.70 0.44
C ALA A 135 -4.89 2.03 1.19
N THR A 136 -4.69 3.14 0.47
CA THR A 136 -4.66 4.50 1.05
C THR A 136 -6.04 5.08 1.35
N ASN A 137 -7.09 4.47 0.83
CA ASN A 137 -8.47 4.96 0.88
C ASN A 137 -9.43 4.07 1.69
N THR A 138 -8.94 3.19 2.54
CA THR A 138 -9.81 2.33 3.37
C THR A 138 -10.27 3.08 4.61
N PRO A 139 -11.56 3.32 4.79
CA PRO A 139 -12.08 3.86 6.04
C PRO A 139 -12.12 2.75 7.10
N ALA A 140 -11.27 2.84 8.11
CA ALA A 140 -11.23 1.88 9.22
C ALA A 140 -10.80 2.55 10.52
N PRO A 141 -11.40 2.20 11.67
CA PRO A 141 -11.02 2.74 12.97
C PRO A 141 -9.55 2.49 13.33
N SER A 142 -9.02 1.32 12.96
CA SER A 142 -7.61 0.96 13.18
C SER A 142 -6.61 1.87 12.45
N ARG A 143 -7.07 2.68 11.51
CA ARG A 143 -6.25 3.59 10.70
C ARG A 143 -6.26 5.03 11.21
N ALA A 144 -6.80 5.29 12.39
CA ALA A 144 -6.68 6.58 13.05
C ALA A 144 -5.21 6.86 13.45
N GLY A 145 -4.77 8.11 13.37
CA GLY A 145 -3.43 8.55 13.75
C GLY A 145 -2.32 8.17 12.75
N VAL A 146 -2.68 7.73 11.52
CA VAL A 146 -1.69 7.43 10.50
C VAL A 146 -1.86 8.30 9.25
N ALA A 147 -0.77 8.49 8.53
CA ALA A 147 -0.73 9.16 7.24
C ALA A 147 -0.09 8.26 6.17
N TYR A 148 -0.49 8.47 4.92
CA TYR A 148 0.01 7.71 3.79
C TYR A 148 0.96 8.56 2.95
N SER A 149 1.96 7.93 2.36
CA SER A 149 2.78 8.52 1.31
C SER A 149 1.99 8.69 0.01
N LEU A 150 2.60 9.32 -0.99
CA LEU A 150 2.22 9.12 -2.38
C LEU A 150 2.19 7.60 -2.68
N PRO A 151 1.33 7.16 -3.61
CA PRO A 151 1.28 5.75 -3.94
C PRO A 151 2.58 5.25 -4.60
N TYR A 152 3.05 4.09 -4.16
CA TYR A 152 4.09 3.35 -4.87
C TYR A 152 3.51 2.30 -5.82
N PHE A 153 2.23 1.98 -5.67
CA PHE A 153 1.50 1.07 -6.53
C PHE A 153 0.14 1.66 -6.89
N TYR A 154 -0.11 1.79 -8.20
CA TYR A 154 -1.35 2.34 -8.74
C TYR A 154 -2.25 1.26 -9.34
N GLY A 155 -3.56 1.51 -9.29
CA GLY A 155 -4.54 0.66 -9.96
C GLY A 155 -4.77 -0.68 -9.28
N GLY A 156 -4.44 -0.77 -8.00
CA GLY A 156 -4.88 -1.87 -7.14
C GLY A 156 -6.37 -1.79 -6.83
N GLY A 157 -6.80 -2.56 -5.86
CA GLY A 157 -8.20 -2.59 -5.40
C GLY A 157 -8.59 -3.94 -4.85
N ILE A 158 -9.88 -4.12 -4.64
CA ILE A 158 -10.43 -5.37 -4.14
C ILE A 158 -11.02 -6.17 -5.30
N SER A 159 -10.71 -7.45 -5.35
CA SER A 159 -11.32 -8.43 -6.23
C SER A 159 -11.58 -9.73 -5.46
N GLY A 160 -12.02 -10.76 -6.15
CA GLY A 160 -12.26 -12.08 -5.57
C GLY A 160 -11.77 -13.19 -6.48
N ILE A 161 -11.62 -14.36 -5.89
CA ILE A 161 -11.31 -15.61 -6.58
C ILE A 161 -12.26 -16.71 -6.14
N THR A 162 -12.51 -17.66 -7.04
CA THR A 162 -13.36 -18.82 -6.81
C THR A 162 -12.84 -20.05 -7.54
N THR A 163 -13.17 -21.23 -7.06
CA THR A 163 -12.96 -22.52 -7.77
C THR A 163 -14.19 -22.94 -8.58
N SER A 164 -15.31 -22.24 -8.44
CA SER A 164 -16.60 -22.61 -9.00
C SER A 164 -16.99 -21.77 -10.20
N THR A 165 -17.15 -22.41 -11.36
CA THR A 165 -17.66 -21.75 -12.57
C THR A 165 -19.07 -21.20 -12.36
N SER A 166 -19.93 -21.94 -11.64
CA SER A 166 -21.31 -21.48 -11.36
C SER A 166 -21.36 -20.25 -10.48
N VAL A 167 -20.42 -20.10 -9.53
CA VAL A 167 -20.27 -18.90 -8.73
C VAL A 167 -19.83 -17.72 -9.61
N LEU A 168 -18.88 -17.94 -10.52
CA LEU A 168 -18.43 -16.91 -11.44
C LEU A 168 -19.56 -16.41 -12.37
N GLU A 169 -20.34 -17.33 -12.88
CA GLU A 169 -21.52 -17.02 -13.72
C GLU A 169 -22.57 -16.23 -12.92
N ARG A 170 -22.90 -16.68 -11.71
CA ARG A 170 -23.84 -15.97 -10.82
C ARG A 170 -23.39 -14.55 -10.52
N VAL A 171 -22.10 -14.33 -10.24
CA VAL A 171 -21.56 -12.99 -10.02
C VAL A 171 -21.74 -12.11 -11.27
N ARG A 172 -21.50 -12.64 -12.46
CA ARG A 172 -21.71 -11.92 -13.73
C ARG A 172 -23.19 -11.56 -13.95
N GLU A 173 -24.08 -12.51 -13.71
CA GLU A 173 -25.53 -12.30 -13.82
C GLU A 173 -26.02 -11.22 -12.84
N ASN A 174 -25.59 -11.27 -11.59
CA ASN A 174 -25.92 -10.26 -10.58
C ASN A 174 -25.49 -8.85 -11.03
N ILE A 175 -24.27 -8.72 -11.60
CA ILE A 175 -23.76 -7.44 -12.13
C ILE A 175 -24.60 -6.96 -13.31
N GLN A 176 -25.01 -7.84 -14.21
CA GLN A 176 -25.83 -7.49 -15.37
C GLN A 176 -27.23 -7.03 -14.98
N GLN A 177 -27.88 -7.75 -14.08
CA GLN A 177 -29.23 -7.40 -13.61
C GLN A 177 -29.25 -5.99 -13.01
N GLN A 178 -28.20 -5.61 -12.28
CA GLN A 178 -28.09 -4.27 -11.72
C GLN A 178 -27.77 -3.19 -12.75
N ALA A 179 -26.94 -3.51 -13.76
CA ALA A 179 -26.62 -2.58 -14.84
C ALA A 179 -27.86 -2.20 -15.68
N MET A 180 -28.93 -2.99 -15.61
CA MET A 180 -30.21 -2.72 -16.29
C MET A 180 -31.11 -1.75 -15.50
N HIS A 181 -30.82 -1.43 -14.24
CA HIS A 181 -31.57 -0.46 -13.47
C HIS A 181 -31.07 0.97 -13.73
N PRO A 182 -31.87 1.88 -14.30
CA PRO A 182 -31.43 3.22 -14.75
C PRO A 182 -30.98 4.15 -13.62
N ALA A 183 -31.24 3.80 -12.36
CA ALA A 183 -30.88 4.60 -11.18
C ALA A 183 -29.61 4.10 -10.46
N ALA A 184 -29.00 3.03 -10.92
CA ALA A 184 -27.86 2.46 -10.24
C ALA A 184 -26.57 3.18 -10.67
N ASP A 185 -25.97 3.93 -9.75
CA ASP A 185 -24.58 4.33 -9.85
C ASP A 185 -23.70 3.07 -10.09
N ARG A 186 -22.72 3.16 -10.99
CA ARG A 186 -21.84 2.02 -11.35
C ARG A 186 -21.12 1.39 -10.15
N LEU A 187 -20.96 2.13 -9.06
CA LEU A 187 -20.48 1.64 -7.78
C LEU A 187 -21.55 0.83 -7.04
N ALA A 188 -22.80 1.24 -7.08
CA ALA A 188 -23.91 0.49 -6.50
C ALA A 188 -24.15 -0.84 -7.24
N ALA A 189 -23.83 -0.92 -8.53
CA ALA A 189 -23.94 -2.16 -9.30
C ALA A 189 -22.98 -3.28 -8.84
N THR A 190 -21.91 -2.97 -8.12
CA THR A 190 -21.00 -3.98 -7.54
C THR A 190 -21.35 -4.36 -6.11
N SER A 191 -22.17 -3.54 -5.40
CA SER A 191 -22.53 -3.79 -4.00
C SER A 191 -23.37 -5.05 -3.77
N HIS A 192 -24.11 -5.51 -4.77
CA HIS A 192 -24.91 -6.75 -4.70
C HIS A 192 -24.34 -7.91 -5.51
N ALA A 193 -23.17 -7.71 -6.14
CA ALA A 193 -22.57 -8.73 -7.00
C ALA A 193 -22.34 -10.08 -6.28
N LEU A 194 -22.13 -10.04 -4.97
CA LEU A 194 -21.81 -11.20 -4.15
C LEU A 194 -22.92 -11.62 -3.19
N ASP A 195 -24.14 -11.11 -3.37
CA ASP A 195 -25.27 -11.43 -2.49
C ASP A 195 -25.54 -12.93 -2.41
N GLY A 196 -25.73 -13.40 -1.18
CA GLY A 196 -26.05 -14.80 -0.89
C GLY A 196 -24.87 -15.77 -1.06
N LEU A 197 -23.65 -15.28 -1.24
CA LEU A 197 -22.43 -16.09 -1.29
C LEU A 197 -21.72 -16.10 0.07
N THR A 198 -21.00 -17.18 0.35
CA THR A 198 -20.12 -17.29 1.52
C THR A 198 -18.74 -16.73 1.16
N ILE A 199 -18.34 -15.70 1.86
CA ILE A 199 -17.15 -14.91 1.54
C ILE A 199 -16.08 -15.11 2.60
N ALA A 200 -14.87 -15.49 2.21
CA ALA A 200 -13.70 -15.48 3.07
C ALA A 200 -12.84 -14.23 2.84
N VAL A 201 -12.37 -13.63 3.94
CA VAL A 201 -11.54 -12.40 3.91
C VAL A 201 -10.46 -12.48 4.99
N GLN A 202 -9.35 -11.79 4.75
CA GLN A 202 -8.36 -11.56 5.80
C GLN A 202 -8.80 -10.39 6.69
N ASP A 203 -8.71 -10.58 8.00
CA ASP A 203 -9.06 -9.61 9.04
C ASP A 203 -8.31 -8.27 8.88
N GLU A 204 -8.97 -7.16 9.22
CA GLU A 204 -8.43 -5.78 9.20
C GLU A 204 -7.95 -5.28 7.83
N THR A 205 -8.18 -6.05 6.75
CA THR A 205 -7.85 -5.59 5.38
C THR A 205 -8.95 -4.70 4.78
N SER A 206 -8.63 -4.02 3.69
CA SER A 206 -9.64 -3.28 2.92
C SER A 206 -10.75 -4.19 2.41
N ALA A 207 -10.44 -5.44 2.06
CA ALA A 207 -11.42 -6.42 1.63
C ALA A 207 -12.39 -6.80 2.76
N TYR A 208 -11.90 -6.93 3.99
CA TYR A 208 -12.74 -7.18 5.17
C TYR A 208 -13.73 -6.04 5.40
N TYR A 209 -13.25 -4.79 5.50
CA TYR A 209 -14.12 -3.63 5.73
C TYR A 209 -15.12 -3.40 4.61
N TYR A 210 -14.69 -3.64 3.38
CA TYR A 210 -15.58 -3.54 2.22
C TYR A 210 -16.66 -4.63 2.26
N ALA A 211 -16.29 -5.88 2.56
CA ALA A 211 -17.25 -6.98 2.68
C ALA A 211 -18.24 -6.75 3.83
N GLU A 212 -17.76 -6.28 4.98
CA GLU A 212 -18.61 -5.96 6.13
C GLU A 212 -19.64 -4.87 5.79
N ALA A 213 -19.21 -3.81 5.11
CA ALA A 213 -20.08 -2.69 4.74
C ALA A 213 -21.12 -3.03 3.69
N ASN A 214 -20.82 -3.93 2.74
CA ASN A 214 -21.70 -4.24 1.61
C ASN A 214 -22.44 -5.56 1.76
N TRP A 215 -21.88 -6.52 2.47
CA TRP A 215 -22.43 -7.89 2.59
C TRP A 215 -22.45 -8.39 4.04
N GLY A 216 -22.64 -7.50 5.00
CA GLY A 216 -22.73 -7.88 6.42
C GLY A 216 -23.81 -8.90 6.73
N ALA A 217 -24.87 -8.97 5.91
CA ALA A 217 -25.89 -10.01 5.99
C ALA A 217 -25.45 -11.36 5.41
N ASN A 218 -24.35 -11.42 4.64
CA ASN A 218 -23.78 -12.64 4.13
C ASN A 218 -22.97 -13.35 5.21
N ARG A 219 -22.76 -14.65 5.01
CA ARG A 219 -21.90 -15.41 5.89
C ARG A 219 -20.44 -15.06 5.62
N LEU A 220 -19.81 -14.30 6.53
CA LEU A 220 -18.40 -13.94 6.42
C LEU A 220 -17.53 -14.91 7.21
N ILE A 221 -16.48 -15.42 6.54
CA ILE A 221 -15.41 -16.20 7.15
C ILE A 221 -14.20 -15.27 7.26
N VAL A 222 -13.90 -14.84 8.47
CA VAL A 222 -12.82 -13.89 8.75
C VAL A 222 -11.60 -14.67 9.21
N CYS A 223 -10.54 -14.59 8.42
CA CYS A 223 -9.31 -15.35 8.63
C CYS A 223 -8.17 -14.42 9.07
N ASP A 224 -7.26 -14.93 9.89
CA ASP A 224 -6.08 -14.17 10.34
C ASP A 224 -5.13 -13.82 9.19
N SER A 225 -5.17 -14.61 8.09
CA SER A 225 -4.30 -14.42 6.93
C SER A 225 -4.96 -14.92 5.64
N LEU A 226 -4.45 -14.47 4.49
CA LEU A 226 -4.89 -15.00 3.19
C LEU A 226 -4.56 -16.49 3.02
N PRO A 227 -3.37 -17.00 3.41
CA PRO A 227 -3.12 -18.45 3.44
C PRO A 227 -4.15 -19.23 4.26
N ALA A 228 -4.54 -18.75 5.43
CA ALA A 228 -5.56 -19.40 6.26
C ALA A 228 -6.93 -19.47 5.55
N ALA A 229 -7.29 -18.45 4.75
CA ALA A 229 -8.49 -18.48 3.94
C ALA A 229 -8.45 -19.58 2.87
N PHE A 230 -7.30 -19.78 2.24
CA PHE A 230 -7.11 -20.92 1.30
C PHE A 230 -7.19 -22.25 2.01
N GLU A 231 -6.51 -22.42 3.15
CA GLU A 231 -6.54 -23.67 3.93
C GLU A 231 -7.96 -24.01 4.38
N TYR A 232 -8.73 -23.01 4.83
CA TYR A 232 -10.13 -23.21 5.21
C TYR A 232 -10.97 -23.66 4.01
N ALA A 233 -10.79 -23.04 2.85
CA ALA A 233 -11.51 -23.41 1.63
C ALA A 233 -11.12 -24.83 1.14
N ASP A 234 -9.84 -25.18 1.19
CA ASP A 234 -9.33 -26.51 0.82
C ASP A 234 -9.84 -27.63 1.73
N ALA A 235 -9.97 -27.35 3.02
CA ALA A 235 -10.50 -28.28 4.00
C ALA A 235 -11.99 -28.60 3.78
N LYS A 236 -12.67 -27.84 2.90
CA LYS A 236 -14.11 -27.99 2.61
C LYS A 236 -14.98 -27.97 3.88
N THR A 237 -14.52 -27.23 4.87
CA THR A 237 -15.23 -27.03 6.15
C THR A 237 -16.53 -26.26 5.91
N GLU A 238 -17.59 -26.65 6.60
CA GLU A 238 -18.85 -25.90 6.53
C GLU A 238 -18.81 -24.65 7.46
N PRO A 239 -19.29 -23.52 6.97
CA PRO A 239 -19.83 -23.26 5.65
C PRO A 239 -18.75 -23.21 4.55
N ARG A 240 -19.03 -23.80 3.38
CA ARG A 240 -18.09 -23.78 2.26
C ARG A 240 -17.86 -22.36 1.76
N VAL A 241 -16.61 -22.05 1.44
CA VAL A 241 -16.22 -20.79 0.83
C VAL A 241 -16.61 -20.77 -0.64
N ASP A 242 -17.41 -19.80 -1.05
CA ASP A 242 -17.71 -19.55 -2.46
C ASP A 242 -16.65 -18.64 -3.09
N ILE A 243 -16.21 -17.61 -2.35
CA ILE A 243 -15.28 -16.59 -2.82
C ILE A 243 -14.28 -16.23 -1.72
N ILE A 244 -13.03 -16.08 -2.07
CA ILE A 244 -12.02 -15.39 -1.26
C ILE A 244 -11.83 -13.99 -1.82
N LEU A 245 -12.04 -12.95 -0.99
CA LEU A 245 -11.77 -11.55 -1.34
C LEU A 245 -10.41 -11.12 -0.84
N GLY A 246 -9.75 -10.24 -1.62
CA GLY A 246 -8.47 -9.67 -1.25
C GLY A 246 -8.00 -8.61 -2.22
N ALA A 247 -6.76 -8.17 -2.02
CA ALA A 247 -6.11 -7.24 -2.94
C ALA A 247 -5.95 -7.87 -4.32
N GLN A 248 -6.51 -7.23 -5.36
CA GLN A 248 -6.56 -7.77 -6.72
C GLN A 248 -5.18 -8.21 -7.24
N PRO A 249 -4.09 -7.42 -7.14
CA PRO A 249 -2.80 -7.84 -7.67
C PRO A 249 -2.22 -9.07 -6.94
N VAL A 250 -2.56 -9.25 -5.66
CA VAL A 250 -2.17 -10.44 -4.89
C VAL A 250 -2.96 -11.66 -5.37
N LEU A 251 -4.27 -11.54 -5.49
CA LEU A 251 -5.13 -12.64 -5.97
C LEU A 251 -4.77 -13.04 -7.40
N GLU A 252 -4.51 -12.07 -8.27
CA GLU A 252 -4.07 -12.31 -9.64
C GLU A 252 -2.73 -13.07 -9.68
N TYR A 253 -1.75 -12.65 -8.87
CA TYR A 253 -0.49 -13.39 -8.74
C TYR A 253 -0.73 -14.81 -8.24
N MET A 254 -1.57 -14.99 -7.21
CA MET A 254 -1.88 -16.30 -6.65
C MET A 254 -2.48 -17.24 -7.70
N VAL A 255 -3.49 -16.84 -8.44
CA VAL A 255 -4.13 -17.70 -9.45
C VAL A 255 -3.23 -17.96 -10.66
N LYS A 256 -2.38 -17.02 -11.04
CA LYS A 256 -1.46 -17.21 -12.17
C LYS A 256 -0.26 -18.11 -11.84
N ARG A 257 0.26 -18.03 -10.60
CA ARG A 257 1.56 -18.61 -10.24
C ARG A 257 1.52 -19.70 -9.17
N VAL A 258 0.55 -19.68 -8.26
CA VAL A 258 0.53 -20.54 -7.08
C VAL A 258 -0.68 -21.47 -7.04
N ARG A 259 -1.88 -20.93 -7.25
CA ARG A 259 -3.17 -21.60 -7.09
C ARG A 259 -3.94 -21.62 -8.42
N LYS A 260 -3.41 -22.40 -9.38
CA LYS A 260 -3.98 -22.51 -10.73
C LYS A 260 -5.36 -23.19 -10.78
N ASP A 261 -5.78 -23.79 -9.69
CA ASP A 261 -7.11 -24.35 -9.45
C ASP A 261 -8.18 -23.30 -9.14
N TRP A 262 -7.77 -22.05 -8.86
CA TRP A 262 -8.63 -20.90 -8.63
C TRP A 262 -8.70 -20.01 -9.86
N SER A 263 -9.82 -19.29 -10.00
CA SER A 263 -10.06 -18.31 -11.07
C SER A 263 -10.36 -16.96 -10.48
N LEU A 264 -9.77 -15.91 -11.05
CA LEU A 264 -10.10 -14.52 -10.69
C LEU A 264 -11.52 -14.19 -11.15
N LEU A 265 -12.28 -13.46 -10.35
CA LEU A 265 -13.55 -12.93 -10.78
C LEU A 265 -13.35 -11.99 -11.97
N THR A 266 -14.08 -12.22 -13.04
CA THR A 266 -13.97 -11.46 -14.28
C THR A 266 -15.34 -10.99 -14.76
N ARG A 267 -15.35 -9.85 -15.45
CA ARG A 267 -16.49 -9.40 -16.24
C ARG A 267 -16.67 -10.29 -17.48
N GLU A 268 -17.78 -10.18 -18.19
CA GLU A 268 -18.03 -10.92 -19.44
C GLU A 268 -16.93 -10.74 -20.49
N ASN A 269 -16.34 -9.57 -20.56
CA ASN A 269 -15.23 -9.27 -21.49
C ASN A 269 -13.87 -9.85 -21.05
N GLY A 270 -13.86 -10.73 -20.03
CA GLY A 270 -12.65 -11.36 -19.49
C GLY A 270 -11.75 -10.46 -18.64
N ARG A 271 -12.08 -9.15 -18.51
CA ARG A 271 -11.28 -8.26 -17.66
C ARG A 271 -11.54 -8.53 -16.17
N PRO A 272 -10.52 -8.39 -15.31
CA PRO A 272 -10.71 -8.53 -13.87
C PRO A 272 -11.87 -7.67 -13.35
N LEU A 273 -12.66 -8.26 -12.44
CA LEU A 273 -13.69 -7.55 -11.73
C LEU A 273 -13.07 -6.83 -10.54
N PHE A 274 -13.12 -5.51 -10.55
CA PHE A 274 -12.81 -4.70 -9.39
C PHE A 274 -14.09 -4.34 -8.65
N LEU A 275 -14.17 -4.72 -7.38
CA LEU A 275 -15.24 -4.30 -6.47
C LEU A 275 -15.00 -2.87 -5.99
N THR A 276 -13.73 -2.52 -5.79
CA THR A 276 -13.27 -1.15 -5.55
C THR A 276 -11.88 -0.97 -6.12
N LYS A 277 -11.45 0.28 -6.27
CA LYS A 277 -10.09 0.63 -6.67
C LYS A 277 -9.37 1.29 -5.51
N ALA A 278 -8.11 1.02 -5.37
CA ALA A 278 -7.25 1.62 -4.37
C ALA A 278 -5.81 1.65 -4.86
N ASP A 279 -5.08 2.66 -4.44
CA ASP A 279 -3.64 2.75 -4.62
C ASP A 279 -2.97 2.38 -3.29
N TYR A 280 -1.73 1.87 -3.34
CA TYR A 280 -1.02 1.43 -2.14
C TYR A 280 0.10 2.41 -1.78
N GLY A 281 0.16 2.77 -0.50
CA GLY A 281 1.12 3.72 0.06
C GLY A 281 1.92 3.12 1.21
N VAL A 282 3.04 3.78 1.52
CA VAL A 282 3.78 3.58 2.77
C VAL A 282 3.03 4.29 3.89
N VAL A 283 2.97 3.69 5.05
CA VAL A 283 2.24 4.21 6.20
C VAL A 283 3.22 4.73 7.24
N VAL A 284 3.02 5.97 7.69
CA VAL A 284 3.78 6.63 8.76
C VAL A 284 2.81 7.16 9.82
N ALA A 285 3.29 7.44 11.02
CA ALA A 285 2.49 8.15 12.01
C ALA A 285 2.11 9.55 11.48
N GLU A 286 0.91 10.03 11.78
CA GLU A 286 0.37 11.28 11.23
C GLU A 286 1.27 12.49 11.52
N GLU A 287 1.85 12.55 12.72
CA GLU A 287 2.79 13.59 13.15
C GLU A 287 4.16 13.50 12.47
N SER A 288 4.48 12.40 11.80
CA SER A 288 5.79 12.17 11.16
C SER A 288 5.85 12.78 9.74
N TYR A 289 5.38 14.02 9.57
CA TYR A 289 5.25 14.68 8.27
C TYR A 289 6.58 14.80 7.50
N ARG A 290 7.73 15.04 8.18
CA ARG A 290 9.04 15.13 7.54
C ARG A 290 9.48 13.77 6.98
N LEU A 291 9.24 12.70 7.71
CA LEU A 291 9.49 11.35 7.23
C LEU A 291 8.61 11.03 6.02
N ARG A 292 7.33 11.42 6.06
CA ARG A 292 6.42 11.27 4.93
C ARG A 292 6.89 12.05 3.69
N TRP A 293 7.39 13.28 3.87
CA TRP A 293 7.93 14.06 2.76
C TRP A 293 9.17 13.41 2.15
N LEU A 294 10.08 12.89 2.98
CA LEU A 294 11.26 12.16 2.52
C LEU A 294 10.84 10.93 1.68
N VAL A 295 9.87 10.16 2.15
CA VAL A 295 9.32 9.02 1.42
C VAL A 295 8.69 9.46 0.10
N ASN A 296 7.92 10.55 0.11
CA ASN A 296 7.29 11.08 -1.10
C ASN A 296 8.32 11.54 -2.13
N ASP A 297 9.35 12.27 -1.71
CA ASP A 297 10.45 12.72 -2.57
C ASP A 297 11.19 11.53 -3.21
N LEU A 298 11.45 10.49 -2.43
CA LEU A 298 12.03 9.26 -2.97
C LEU A 298 11.12 8.59 -4.00
N LEU A 299 9.81 8.46 -3.70
CA LEU A 299 8.87 7.83 -4.61
C LEU A 299 8.77 8.59 -5.93
N LEU A 300 8.76 9.93 -5.90
CA LEU A 300 8.81 10.76 -7.09
C LEU A 300 10.09 10.53 -7.89
N LYS A 301 11.25 10.50 -7.25
CA LYS A 301 12.55 10.21 -7.91
C LYS A 301 12.59 8.81 -8.52
N LEU A 302 12.03 7.81 -7.83
CA LEU A 302 11.93 6.44 -8.36
C LEU A 302 10.99 6.36 -9.57
N ASP A 303 9.88 7.10 -9.56
CA ASP A 303 8.92 7.16 -10.67
C ASP A 303 9.52 7.91 -11.88
N GLU A 304 10.07 9.11 -11.67
CA GLU A 304 10.73 9.92 -12.70
C GLU A 304 11.89 9.20 -13.37
N SER A 305 12.67 8.42 -12.62
CA SER A 305 13.77 7.61 -13.14
C SER A 305 13.33 6.30 -13.81
N GLY A 306 12.04 5.95 -13.76
CA GLY A 306 11.49 4.68 -14.26
C GLY A 306 11.75 3.47 -13.34
N ARG A 307 12.54 3.63 -12.27
CA ARG A 307 12.90 2.52 -11.37
C ARG A 307 11.69 1.92 -10.64
N LEU A 308 10.69 2.73 -10.32
CA LEU A 308 9.46 2.22 -9.70
C LEU A 308 8.70 1.30 -10.67
N GLY A 309 8.68 1.65 -11.96
CA GLY A 309 8.15 0.80 -13.02
C GLY A 309 8.92 -0.50 -13.17
N GLU A 310 10.26 -0.46 -13.16
CA GLU A 310 11.12 -1.65 -13.20
C GLU A 310 10.90 -2.58 -12.01
N MET A 311 10.78 -2.04 -10.80
CA MET A 311 10.43 -2.82 -9.60
C MET A 311 9.09 -3.52 -9.77
N ARG A 312 8.07 -2.80 -10.25
CA ARG A 312 6.73 -3.38 -10.49
C ARG A 312 6.79 -4.52 -11.51
N THR A 313 7.43 -4.31 -12.66
CA THR A 313 7.59 -5.35 -13.70
C THR A 313 8.30 -6.58 -13.14
N ARG A 314 9.39 -6.41 -12.41
CA ARG A 314 10.15 -7.50 -11.80
C ARG A 314 9.30 -8.37 -10.89
N TRP A 315 8.45 -7.77 -10.07
CA TRP A 315 7.71 -8.51 -9.06
C TRP A 315 6.34 -9.01 -9.53
N LEU A 316 5.68 -8.32 -10.45
CA LEU A 316 4.33 -8.67 -10.89
C LEU A 316 4.30 -9.42 -12.21
N ASP A 317 5.14 -8.99 -13.18
CA ASP A 317 5.09 -9.49 -14.54
C ASP A 317 6.12 -10.61 -14.79
N ASP A 318 7.34 -10.43 -14.28
CA ASP A 318 8.41 -11.40 -14.43
C ASP A 318 8.19 -12.62 -13.53
N GLU A 319 8.77 -13.77 -13.92
CA GLU A 319 8.79 -14.95 -13.09
C GLU A 319 9.94 -14.88 -12.09
N TYR A 320 9.61 -14.49 -10.85
CA TYR A 320 10.59 -14.45 -9.78
C TYR A 320 10.96 -15.85 -9.30
N ALA A 321 12.24 -16.21 -9.39
CA ALA A 321 12.73 -17.55 -9.05
C ALA A 321 12.82 -17.76 -7.53
N PHE A 322 11.66 -17.81 -6.86
CA PHE A 322 11.52 -18.14 -5.45
C PHE A 322 11.63 -19.68 -5.24
N PRO A 323 12.32 -20.19 -4.21
CA PRO A 323 13.00 -19.46 -3.13
C PRO A 323 14.47 -19.10 -3.42
N ARG A 324 15.07 -19.62 -4.51
CA ARG A 324 16.52 -19.51 -4.78
C ARG A 324 17.02 -18.07 -4.80
N ARG A 325 16.38 -17.16 -5.51
CA ARG A 325 16.81 -15.75 -5.54
C ARG A 325 16.63 -15.07 -4.19
N ALA A 326 15.57 -15.39 -3.48
CA ALA A 326 15.29 -14.78 -2.18
C ALA A 326 16.33 -15.18 -1.11
N SER A 327 16.94 -16.36 -1.20
CA SER A 327 18.02 -16.77 -0.30
C SER A 327 19.30 -15.94 -0.49
N LEU A 328 19.51 -15.38 -1.71
CA LEU A 328 20.68 -14.59 -2.04
C LEU A 328 20.47 -13.08 -1.84
N GLU A 329 19.33 -12.55 -2.30
CA GLU A 329 19.07 -11.10 -2.39
C GLU A 329 18.06 -10.57 -1.37
N GLY A 330 17.39 -11.45 -0.63
CA GLY A 330 16.43 -11.05 0.41
C GLY A 330 17.10 -10.27 1.54
N LEU A 331 16.36 -9.38 2.21
CA LEU A 331 16.83 -8.70 3.41
C LEU A 331 16.82 -9.65 4.60
N PRO A 332 17.92 -9.70 5.38
CA PRO A 332 17.93 -10.43 6.64
C PRO A 332 17.04 -9.73 7.68
N PHE A 333 16.48 -10.52 8.59
CA PHE A 333 15.79 -9.98 9.76
C PHE A 333 16.01 -10.85 10.99
N ASP A 334 15.84 -10.22 12.15
CA ASP A 334 15.96 -10.88 13.44
C ASP A 334 14.68 -11.65 13.76
N VAL A 335 14.80 -12.96 13.92
CA VAL A 335 13.66 -13.84 14.18
C VAL A 335 12.99 -13.53 15.52
N GLU A 336 13.71 -12.99 16.49
CA GLU A 336 13.13 -12.56 17.77
C GLU A 336 12.15 -11.40 17.61
N LYS A 337 12.26 -10.66 16.51
CA LYS A 337 11.31 -9.59 16.11
C LYS A 337 10.15 -10.08 15.27
N MET A 338 10.06 -11.38 15.05
CA MET A 338 8.90 -12.02 14.43
C MET A 338 7.88 -12.35 15.51
N ALA A 339 6.60 -12.02 15.28
CA ALA A 339 5.55 -12.39 16.20
C ALA A 339 5.53 -13.91 16.39
N SER A 340 5.66 -14.37 17.63
CA SER A 340 5.83 -15.79 18.01
C SER A 340 4.61 -16.70 17.69
N HIS A 341 3.53 -16.16 17.12
CA HIS A 341 2.26 -16.84 16.97
C HIS A 341 1.84 -17.09 15.52
N TYR A 342 2.78 -17.13 14.59
CA TYR A 342 2.47 -17.46 13.19
C TYR A 342 2.49 -18.97 12.95
N ILE A 343 1.80 -19.78 13.70
CA ILE A 343 1.87 -21.22 13.42
C ILE A 343 0.62 -21.79 12.77
N GLN A 344 -0.50 -21.16 12.83
CA GLN A 344 -1.72 -21.56 12.07
C GLN A 344 -2.72 -20.40 12.16
N GLY A 345 -2.83 -19.64 11.07
CA GLY A 345 -3.91 -18.68 10.96
C GLY A 345 -5.24 -19.38 11.11
N THR A 346 -6.07 -18.89 12.00
CA THR A 346 -7.42 -19.43 12.22
C THR A 346 -8.43 -18.59 11.44
N CYS A 347 -9.54 -19.24 11.09
CA CYS A 347 -10.71 -18.56 10.56
C CYS A 347 -11.87 -18.63 11.55
N ARG A 348 -12.64 -17.56 11.68
CA ARG A 348 -13.86 -17.51 12.47
C ARG A 348 -15.06 -17.19 11.55
N ILE A 349 -16.17 -17.85 11.81
CA ILE A 349 -17.41 -17.55 11.10
C ILE A 349 -18.07 -16.37 11.82
N ARG A 350 -18.35 -15.31 11.06
CA ARG A 350 -19.20 -14.22 11.54
C ARG A 350 -20.61 -14.49 11.03
N PRO A 351 -21.59 -14.75 11.92
CA PRO A 351 -22.97 -14.92 11.49
C PRO A 351 -23.44 -13.62 10.83
N GLY A 352 -24.16 -13.74 9.73
CA GLY A 352 -24.86 -12.61 9.13
C GLY A 352 -25.81 -11.99 10.16
N SER A 353 -25.78 -10.68 10.28
CA SER A 353 -26.69 -9.91 11.13
C SER A 353 -28.09 -9.87 10.57
#